data_31f37f5ec7c1d4779bb6b8703c4fbe52
#
_entry.id   31f37f5ec7c1d4779bb6b8703c4fbe52
#
_cell.length_a   1.000
_cell.length_b   1.000
_cell.length_c   1.000
_cell.angle_alpha   90.00
_cell.angle_beta   90.00
_cell.angle_gamma   90.00
#
_symmetry.space_group_name_H-M   'P 1'
#
loop_
_entity.id
_entity.type
_entity.pdbx_description
1 polymer ?
#
loop_
_entity_poly.entity_id
_entity_poly.type
_entity_poly.pdbx_seq_one_letter_code
_entity_poly.pdbx_strand_id
1 'polypeptide(L)'
;TFQRMTKRTTLADALHQQGETQDARDAFAEAERLQTQRQPQYPLLYSLRGFQYCDLLLAGAERAAWCGAGGTGTRANPELVGICDKVARRGRRMFDWRVPSDSLLTIALDYLTLARCALYADRLQGRPPGPDAREHAEHALDRLRAAGQQDELPRGLLPRAWLRHALADPDAARADLEEAHRIAARGGMILHLADIALYRARLFHDRSALAKARELIESCGYGRRLPELQDAESAAGNWPA
;
A
#
# COMPACT_ATOMS: atom_id res chain seq x y z
N THR A 1 -5.99 -26.35 -10.52
CA THR A 1 -5.80 -25.23 -11.22
C THR A 1 -6.31 -23.99 -10.56
N PHE A 2 -7.62 -23.61 -10.46
CA PHE A 2 -8.05 -22.40 -9.72
C PHE A 2 -7.65 -22.45 -8.25
N GLN A 3 -7.93 -23.54 -7.56
CA GLN A 3 -7.53 -23.71 -6.15
C GLN A 3 -6.02 -23.63 -5.95
N ARG A 4 -5.22 -24.18 -6.89
CA ARG A 4 -3.77 -24.09 -6.82
C ARG A 4 -3.28 -22.66 -6.95
N MET A 5 -3.82 -21.90 -7.90
CA MET A 5 -3.54 -20.48 -8.05
C MET A 5 -3.91 -19.69 -6.79
N THR A 6 -5.10 -19.93 -6.23
CA THR A 6 -5.56 -19.26 -4.99
C THR A 6 -4.64 -19.56 -3.81
N LYS A 7 -4.28 -20.83 -3.60
CA LYS A 7 -3.35 -21.21 -2.53
C LYS A 7 -1.97 -20.55 -2.70
N ARG A 8 -1.49 -20.42 -3.95
CA ARG A 8 -0.22 -19.75 -4.24
C ARG A 8 -0.26 -18.26 -3.93
N THR A 9 -1.36 -17.58 -4.27
CA THR A 9 -1.48 -16.15 -3.94
C THR A 9 -1.61 -15.90 -2.43
N THR A 10 -2.32 -16.78 -1.69
CA THR A 10 -2.39 -16.69 -0.23
C THR A 10 -1.02 -16.91 0.41
N LEU A 11 -0.27 -17.93 -0.05
CA LEU A 11 1.10 -18.15 0.40
C LEU A 11 2.00 -16.95 0.08
N ALA A 12 1.92 -16.43 -1.15
CA ALA A 12 2.72 -15.30 -1.59
C ALA A 12 2.48 -14.03 -0.74
N ASP A 13 1.21 -13.76 -0.40
CA ASP A 13 0.87 -12.64 0.47
C ASP A 13 1.42 -12.87 1.90
N ALA A 14 1.26 -14.07 2.46
CA ALA A 14 1.82 -14.39 3.77
C ALA A 14 3.35 -14.21 3.81
N LEU A 15 4.07 -14.73 2.81
CA LEU A 15 5.51 -14.54 2.67
C LEU A 15 5.89 -13.05 2.56
N HIS A 16 5.10 -12.28 1.81
CA HIS A 16 5.30 -10.83 1.71
C HIS A 16 5.15 -10.15 3.08
N GLN A 17 4.12 -10.48 3.84
CA GLN A 17 3.93 -9.91 5.19
C GLN A 17 5.04 -10.33 6.16
N GLN A 18 5.62 -11.51 5.98
CA GLN A 18 6.78 -11.98 6.75
C GLN A 18 8.11 -11.34 6.33
N GLY A 19 8.15 -10.61 5.20
CA GLY A 19 9.37 -9.99 4.67
C GLY A 19 10.17 -10.88 3.74
N GLU A 20 9.70 -12.09 3.46
CA GLU A 20 10.31 -13.06 2.53
C GLU A 20 10.04 -12.64 1.07
N THR A 21 10.63 -11.51 0.69
CA THR A 21 10.27 -10.78 -0.54
C THR A 21 10.53 -11.60 -1.81
N GLN A 22 11.65 -12.37 -1.87
CA GLN A 22 11.97 -13.15 -3.07
C GLN A 22 11.01 -14.33 -3.22
N ASP A 23 10.77 -15.08 -2.15
CA ASP A 23 9.85 -16.21 -2.16
C ASP A 23 8.42 -15.77 -2.48
N ALA A 24 8.01 -14.60 -1.97
CA ALA A 24 6.75 -13.98 -2.31
C ALA A 24 6.65 -13.65 -3.81
N ARG A 25 7.72 -13.09 -4.41
CA ARG A 25 7.79 -12.81 -5.87
C ARG A 25 7.63 -14.07 -6.69
N ASP A 26 8.35 -15.12 -6.34
CA ASP A 26 8.34 -16.39 -7.07
C ASP A 26 6.95 -17.05 -6.98
N ALA A 27 6.32 -17.02 -5.80
CA ALA A 27 4.98 -17.55 -5.60
C ALA A 27 3.90 -16.76 -6.36
N PHE A 28 3.97 -15.42 -6.39
CA PHE A 28 3.05 -14.60 -7.20
C PHE A 28 3.27 -14.83 -8.71
N ALA A 29 4.52 -14.91 -9.16
CA ALA A 29 4.85 -15.18 -10.56
C ALA A 29 4.30 -16.55 -11.01
N GLU A 30 4.44 -17.60 -10.18
CA GLU A 30 3.82 -18.89 -10.47
C GLU A 30 2.29 -18.79 -10.52
N ALA A 31 1.68 -18.07 -9.57
CA ALA A 31 0.24 -17.90 -9.58
C ALA A 31 -0.26 -17.18 -10.84
N GLU A 32 0.47 -16.17 -11.32
CA GLU A 32 0.13 -15.43 -12.54
C GLU A 32 0.31 -16.31 -13.79
N ARG A 33 1.34 -17.13 -13.82
CA ARG A 33 1.50 -18.13 -14.89
C ARG A 33 0.31 -19.11 -14.93
N LEU A 34 -0.17 -19.57 -13.77
CA LEU A 34 -1.37 -20.42 -13.68
C LEU A 34 -2.63 -19.68 -14.13
N GLN A 35 -2.73 -18.39 -13.84
CA GLN A 35 -3.81 -17.53 -14.30
C GLN A 35 -3.81 -17.42 -15.83
N THR A 36 -2.66 -17.13 -16.43
CA THR A 36 -2.48 -17.05 -17.89
C THR A 36 -2.86 -18.34 -18.59
N GLN A 37 -2.44 -19.50 -18.05
CA GLN A 37 -2.78 -20.80 -18.61
C GLN A 37 -4.28 -21.11 -18.54
N ARG A 38 -4.96 -20.64 -17.49
CA ARG A 38 -6.37 -20.90 -17.26
C ARG A 38 -7.26 -19.93 -18.03
N GLN A 39 -6.89 -18.67 -18.10
CA GLN A 39 -7.65 -17.58 -18.70
C GLN A 39 -6.71 -16.69 -19.53
N PRO A 40 -6.31 -17.13 -20.74
CA PRO A 40 -5.36 -16.37 -21.58
C PRO A 40 -5.84 -14.95 -21.91
N GLN A 41 -7.17 -14.72 -21.94
CA GLN A 41 -7.78 -13.40 -22.13
C GLN A 41 -7.60 -12.46 -20.93
N TYR A 42 -7.36 -13.02 -19.73
CA TYR A 42 -7.07 -12.31 -18.48
C TYR A 42 -5.76 -12.81 -17.87
N PRO A 43 -4.60 -12.51 -18.50
CA PRO A 43 -3.33 -13.16 -18.16
C PRO A 43 -2.72 -12.67 -16.83
N LEU A 44 -3.21 -11.57 -16.25
CA LEU A 44 -2.73 -11.03 -14.98
C LEU A 44 -3.62 -11.49 -13.84
N LEU A 45 -3.05 -11.55 -12.64
CA LEU A 45 -3.82 -11.65 -11.41
C LEU A 45 -4.65 -10.37 -11.24
N TYR A 46 -5.91 -10.49 -10.90
CA TYR A 46 -6.86 -9.39 -10.76
C TYR A 46 -7.64 -9.46 -9.43
N SER A 47 -8.46 -8.45 -9.14
CA SER A 47 -9.18 -8.32 -7.88
C SER A 47 -8.20 -8.32 -6.68
N LEU A 48 -8.58 -8.88 -5.54
CA LEU A 48 -7.73 -8.94 -4.33
C LEU A 48 -6.33 -9.52 -4.61
N ARG A 49 -6.23 -10.57 -5.42
CA ARG A 49 -4.94 -11.21 -5.74
C ARG A 49 -4.04 -10.29 -6.57
N GLY A 50 -4.63 -9.57 -7.51
CA GLY A 50 -3.92 -8.56 -8.30
C GLY A 50 -3.43 -7.41 -7.44
N PHE A 51 -4.27 -6.94 -6.52
CA PHE A 51 -3.91 -5.91 -5.55
C PHE A 51 -2.74 -6.35 -4.66
N GLN A 52 -2.79 -7.55 -4.08
CA GLN A 52 -1.72 -8.10 -3.24
C GLN A 52 -0.39 -8.21 -4.00
N TYR A 53 -0.44 -8.62 -5.28
CA TYR A 53 0.77 -8.66 -6.10
C TYR A 53 1.29 -7.26 -6.42
N CYS A 54 0.43 -6.30 -6.72
CA CYS A 54 0.82 -4.91 -6.91
C CYS A 54 1.41 -4.31 -5.62
N ASP A 55 0.90 -4.70 -4.45
CA ASP A 55 1.42 -4.29 -3.15
C ASP A 55 2.87 -4.74 -2.96
N LEU A 56 3.19 -6.01 -3.27
CA LEU A 56 4.56 -6.49 -3.26
C LEU A 56 5.45 -5.75 -4.27
N LEU A 57 4.97 -5.52 -5.49
CA LEU A 57 5.74 -4.83 -6.52
C LEU A 57 6.06 -3.38 -6.15
N LEU A 58 5.17 -2.71 -5.42
CA LEU A 58 5.32 -1.32 -4.99
C LEU A 58 6.12 -1.16 -3.70
N ALA A 59 6.40 -2.21 -2.94
CA ALA A 59 6.99 -2.11 -1.59
C ALA A 59 8.31 -1.32 -1.57
N GLY A 60 9.21 -1.56 -2.55
CA GLY A 60 10.46 -0.81 -2.67
C GLY A 60 10.26 0.67 -3.00
N ALA A 61 9.27 0.97 -3.87
CA ALA A 61 8.93 2.35 -4.23
C ALA A 61 8.25 3.08 -3.06
N GLU A 62 7.37 2.41 -2.32
CA GLU A 62 6.75 2.93 -1.09
C GLU A 62 7.82 3.34 -0.08
N ARG A 63 8.72 2.40 0.28
CA ARG A 63 9.80 2.66 1.23
C ARG A 63 10.67 3.84 0.81
N ALA A 64 11.13 3.88 -0.44
CA ALA A 64 11.98 4.95 -0.95
C ALA A 64 11.26 6.31 -1.00
N ALA A 65 9.96 6.32 -1.33
CA ALA A 65 9.14 7.53 -1.33
C ALA A 65 9.00 8.13 0.09
N TRP A 66 8.97 7.30 1.12
CA TRP A 66 9.02 7.75 2.51
C TRP A 66 10.37 8.38 2.88
N CYS A 67 11.48 7.76 2.49
CA CYS A 67 12.82 8.28 2.79
C CYS A 67 13.08 9.63 2.09
N GLY A 68 12.51 9.84 0.91
CA GLY A 68 12.62 11.08 0.16
C GLY A 68 11.81 12.25 0.72
N ALA A 69 10.85 12.00 1.59
CA ALA A 69 9.97 13.03 2.13
C ALA A 69 10.62 13.92 3.22
N GLY A 70 11.73 13.51 3.80
CA GLY A 70 12.36 14.19 4.95
C GLY A 70 13.73 14.83 4.71
N GLY A 71 14.29 14.78 3.50
CA GLY A 71 15.71 15.18 3.29
C GLY A 71 15.94 16.05 2.06
N THR A 72 16.76 17.05 2.25
CA THR A 72 17.38 17.86 1.20
C THR A 72 18.18 16.95 0.26
N GLY A 73 17.69 16.76 -0.97
CA GLY A 73 18.51 16.18 -2.03
C GLY A 73 18.16 14.75 -2.46
N THR A 74 16.93 14.31 -2.36
CA THR A 74 16.55 13.02 -2.96
C THR A 74 16.70 13.10 -4.48
N ARG A 75 17.78 12.51 -4.97
CA ARG A 75 17.97 12.29 -6.40
C ARG A 75 16.79 11.46 -6.87
N ALA A 76 16.05 11.95 -7.88
CA ALA A 76 15.00 11.17 -8.51
C ALA A 76 15.50 9.73 -8.75
N ASN A 77 14.73 8.75 -8.31
CA ASN A 77 15.06 7.34 -8.57
C ASN A 77 14.26 6.85 -9.78
N PRO A 78 14.78 7.00 -11.01
CA PRO A 78 14.04 6.70 -12.22
C PRO A 78 13.66 5.23 -12.35
N GLU A 79 14.41 4.32 -11.73
CA GLU A 79 14.10 2.90 -11.72
C GLU A 79 12.82 2.63 -10.92
N LEU A 80 12.71 3.19 -9.70
CA LEU A 80 11.53 3.02 -8.86
C LEU A 80 10.30 3.75 -9.43
N VAL A 81 10.49 4.92 -10.06
CA VAL A 81 9.43 5.58 -10.84
C VAL A 81 8.96 4.68 -11.98
N GLY A 82 9.89 4.05 -12.69
CA GLY A 82 9.57 3.07 -13.73
C GLY A 82 8.80 1.84 -13.22
N ILE A 83 9.03 1.43 -11.96
CA ILE A 83 8.23 0.40 -11.29
C ILE A 83 6.80 0.90 -11.06
N CYS A 84 6.62 2.10 -10.52
CA CYS A 84 5.30 2.71 -10.34
C CYS A 84 4.54 2.77 -11.68
N ASP A 85 5.19 3.16 -12.77
CA ASP A 85 4.59 3.20 -14.12
C ASP A 85 4.18 1.81 -14.62
N LYS A 86 5.02 0.79 -14.39
CA LYS A 86 4.70 -0.61 -14.76
C LYS A 86 3.47 -1.11 -14.01
N VAL A 87 3.41 -0.85 -12.70
CA VAL A 87 2.26 -1.25 -11.87
C VAL A 87 1.01 -0.45 -12.24
N ALA A 88 1.14 0.85 -12.53
CA ALA A 88 0.03 1.67 -13.00
C ALA A 88 -0.55 1.16 -14.34
N ARG A 89 0.31 0.77 -15.30
CA ARG A 89 -0.15 0.14 -16.55
C ARG A 89 -0.90 -1.17 -16.29
N ARG A 90 -0.40 -1.98 -15.34
CA ARG A 90 -1.08 -3.19 -14.89
C ARG A 90 -2.45 -2.88 -14.29
N GLY A 91 -2.56 -1.88 -13.41
CA GLY A 91 -3.81 -1.42 -12.82
C GLY A 91 -4.80 -0.95 -13.88
N ARG A 92 -4.38 -0.11 -14.85
CA ARG A 92 -5.23 0.33 -15.95
C ARG A 92 -5.75 -0.84 -16.79
N ARG A 93 -4.93 -1.85 -17.03
CA ARG A 93 -5.35 -3.05 -17.76
C ARG A 93 -6.51 -3.78 -17.06
N MET A 94 -6.58 -3.74 -15.73
CA MET A 94 -7.70 -4.32 -14.98
C MET A 94 -9.00 -3.54 -15.20
N PHE A 95 -8.91 -2.21 -15.41
CA PHE A 95 -10.08 -1.41 -15.80
C PHE A 95 -10.62 -1.79 -17.19
N ASP A 96 -9.75 -2.15 -18.14
CA ASP A 96 -10.18 -2.59 -19.47
C ASP A 96 -10.97 -3.90 -19.42
N TRP A 97 -10.76 -4.71 -18.39
CA TRP A 97 -11.41 -6.01 -18.19
C TRP A 97 -12.68 -5.94 -17.38
N ARG A 98 -13.08 -4.78 -16.91
CA ARG A 98 -14.26 -4.61 -16.07
C ARG A 98 -15.53 -5.07 -16.76
N VAL A 99 -16.37 -5.74 -15.95
CA VAL A 99 -17.72 -6.13 -16.32
C VAL A 99 -18.71 -5.53 -15.33
N PRO A 100 -20.00 -5.35 -15.71
CA PRO A 100 -21.00 -4.76 -14.82
C PRO A 100 -21.21 -5.51 -13.50
N SER A 101 -20.80 -6.77 -13.43
CA SER A 101 -20.92 -7.63 -12.24
C SER A 101 -19.71 -7.55 -11.30
N ASP A 102 -18.69 -6.74 -11.61
CA ASP A 102 -17.53 -6.59 -10.73
C ASP A 102 -17.93 -6.01 -9.39
N SER A 103 -17.36 -6.57 -8.32
CA SER A 103 -17.63 -6.10 -6.97
C SER A 103 -17.03 -4.71 -6.75
N LEU A 104 -17.73 -3.88 -5.95
CA LEU A 104 -17.21 -2.55 -5.56
C LEU A 104 -15.84 -2.63 -4.90
N LEU A 105 -15.57 -3.72 -4.16
CA LEU A 105 -14.23 -3.97 -3.58
C LEU A 105 -13.16 -4.11 -4.68
N THR A 106 -13.42 -4.90 -5.72
CA THR A 106 -12.46 -5.05 -6.83
C THR A 106 -12.14 -3.70 -7.45
N ILE A 107 -13.19 -2.91 -7.74
CA ILE A 107 -13.05 -1.57 -8.31
C ILE A 107 -12.26 -0.64 -7.40
N ALA A 108 -12.52 -0.70 -6.10
CA ALA A 108 -11.82 0.09 -5.09
C ALA A 108 -10.33 -0.22 -5.03
N LEU A 109 -9.97 -1.51 -5.03
CA LEU A 109 -8.58 -1.96 -4.98
C LEU A 109 -7.78 -1.58 -6.24
N ASP A 110 -8.43 -1.55 -7.40
CA ASP A 110 -7.81 -1.06 -8.64
C ASP A 110 -7.52 0.44 -8.54
N TYR A 111 -8.48 1.26 -8.09
CA TYR A 111 -8.25 2.69 -7.84
C TYR A 111 -7.16 2.92 -6.80
N LEU A 112 -7.15 2.13 -5.72
CA LEU A 112 -6.15 2.23 -4.67
C LEU A 112 -4.74 1.92 -5.20
N THR A 113 -4.61 0.95 -6.09
CA THR A 113 -3.34 0.65 -6.77
C THR A 113 -2.86 1.85 -7.57
N LEU A 114 -3.74 2.48 -8.37
CA LEU A 114 -3.39 3.66 -9.17
C LEU A 114 -3.05 4.87 -8.30
N ALA A 115 -3.81 5.11 -7.22
CA ALA A 115 -3.53 6.18 -6.26
C ALA A 115 -2.12 6.05 -5.65
N ARG A 116 -1.76 4.84 -5.22
CA ARG A 116 -0.43 4.55 -4.65
C ARG A 116 0.68 4.72 -5.68
N CYS A 117 0.48 4.24 -6.91
CA CYS A 117 1.45 4.43 -7.99
C CYS A 117 1.73 5.92 -8.24
N ALA A 118 0.67 6.75 -8.35
CA ALA A 118 0.80 8.18 -8.58
C ALA A 118 1.46 8.89 -7.39
N LEU A 119 1.00 8.61 -6.16
CA LEU A 119 1.58 9.17 -4.94
C LEU A 119 3.07 8.86 -4.82
N TYR A 120 3.47 7.60 -4.97
CA TYR A 120 4.87 7.21 -4.80
C TYR A 120 5.74 7.78 -5.93
N ALA A 121 5.27 7.80 -7.18
CA ALA A 121 6.00 8.38 -8.29
C ALA A 121 6.25 9.88 -8.09
N ASP A 122 5.25 10.63 -7.62
CA ASP A 122 5.41 12.06 -7.32
C ASP A 122 6.40 12.28 -6.18
N ARG A 123 6.31 11.50 -5.09
CA ARG A 123 7.24 11.61 -3.95
C ARG A 123 8.67 11.25 -4.34
N LEU A 124 8.88 10.20 -5.14
CA LEU A 124 10.20 9.80 -5.67
C LEU A 124 10.83 10.83 -6.60
N GLN A 125 10.02 11.69 -7.20
CA GLN A 125 10.47 12.79 -8.06
C GLN A 125 10.57 14.13 -7.29
N GLY A 126 10.36 14.12 -5.97
CA GLY A 126 10.39 15.34 -5.14
C GLY A 126 9.24 16.31 -5.41
N ARG A 127 8.15 15.84 -6.01
CA ARG A 127 6.97 16.65 -6.34
C ARG A 127 5.85 16.48 -5.31
N PRO A 128 5.00 17.50 -5.12
CA PRO A 128 3.76 17.32 -4.39
C PRO A 128 2.84 16.34 -5.13
N PRO A 129 1.96 15.60 -4.42
CA PRO A 129 1.00 14.70 -5.05
C PRO A 129 0.10 15.42 -6.05
N GLY A 130 0.04 14.89 -7.27
CA GLY A 130 -0.75 15.43 -8.37
C GLY A 130 -2.25 15.12 -8.29
N PRO A 131 -3.03 15.59 -9.28
CA PRO A 131 -4.47 15.35 -9.34
C PRO A 131 -4.82 13.87 -9.42
N ASP A 132 -4.08 13.08 -10.18
CA ASP A 132 -4.34 11.63 -10.34
C ASP A 132 -4.27 10.89 -9.00
N ALA A 133 -3.28 11.21 -8.15
CA ALA A 133 -3.16 10.60 -6.82
C ALA A 133 -4.39 10.91 -5.95
N ARG A 134 -4.89 12.15 -6.02
CA ARG A 134 -6.08 12.60 -5.27
C ARG A 134 -7.36 11.94 -5.77
N GLU A 135 -7.62 12.04 -7.06
CA GLU A 135 -8.83 11.51 -7.67
C GLU A 135 -8.96 10.00 -7.44
N HIS A 136 -7.88 9.26 -7.69
CA HIS A 136 -7.89 7.81 -7.48
C HIS A 136 -8.04 7.43 -6.01
N ALA A 137 -7.45 8.19 -5.06
CA ALA A 137 -7.61 7.92 -3.63
C ALA A 137 -9.05 8.14 -3.14
N GLU A 138 -9.71 9.22 -3.59
CA GLU A 138 -11.12 9.47 -3.25
C GLU A 138 -12.03 8.40 -3.88
N HIS A 139 -11.86 8.07 -5.15
CA HIS A 139 -12.63 6.99 -5.78
C HIS A 139 -12.43 5.63 -5.09
N ALA A 140 -11.20 5.31 -4.66
CA ALA A 140 -10.94 4.09 -3.92
C ALA A 140 -11.75 4.04 -2.62
N LEU A 141 -11.72 5.11 -1.82
CA LEU A 141 -12.42 5.16 -0.54
C LEU A 141 -13.93 5.20 -0.68
N ASP A 142 -14.46 5.93 -1.64
CA ASP A 142 -15.91 5.93 -1.93
C ASP A 142 -16.41 4.53 -2.25
N ARG A 143 -15.65 3.77 -3.07
CA ARG A 143 -15.99 2.39 -3.42
C ARG A 143 -15.80 1.42 -2.26
N LEU A 144 -14.74 1.59 -1.44
CA LEU A 144 -14.56 0.79 -0.22
C LEU A 144 -15.71 0.98 0.77
N ARG A 145 -16.13 2.24 0.97
CA ARG A 145 -17.30 2.55 1.83
C ARG A 145 -18.59 1.95 1.27
N ALA A 146 -18.83 2.11 -0.03
CA ALA A 146 -20.00 1.56 -0.69
C ALA A 146 -20.01 0.02 -0.73
N ALA A 147 -18.82 -0.62 -0.71
CA ALA A 147 -18.70 -2.07 -0.63
C ALA A 147 -19.12 -2.64 0.74
N GLY A 148 -19.20 -1.79 1.78
CA GLY A 148 -19.59 -2.20 3.13
C GLY A 148 -18.55 -3.04 3.88
N GLN A 149 -17.37 -3.25 3.29
CA GLN A 149 -16.28 -4.05 3.89
C GLN A 149 -15.38 -3.12 4.71
N GLN A 150 -15.74 -2.93 5.97
CA GLN A 150 -15.03 -2.00 6.85
C GLN A 150 -13.58 -2.39 7.14
N ASP A 151 -13.27 -3.68 7.10
CA ASP A 151 -11.94 -4.23 7.29
C ASP A 151 -10.94 -3.83 6.17
N GLU A 152 -11.43 -3.47 5.01
CA GLU A 152 -10.59 -2.98 3.92
C GLU A 152 -10.37 -1.45 3.92
N LEU A 153 -11.15 -0.70 4.70
CA LEU A 153 -11.03 0.77 4.77
C LEU A 153 -9.64 1.27 5.21
N PRO A 154 -8.96 0.66 6.20
CA PRO A 154 -7.62 1.11 6.60
C PRO A 154 -6.62 1.11 5.43
N ARG A 155 -6.75 0.19 4.45
CA ARG A 155 -5.88 0.14 3.26
C ARG A 155 -5.96 1.40 2.40
N GLY A 156 -7.14 2.02 2.33
CA GLY A 156 -7.35 3.25 1.57
C GLY A 156 -7.08 4.51 2.39
N LEU A 157 -7.42 4.48 3.68
CA LEU A 157 -7.24 5.63 4.59
C LEU A 157 -5.77 5.98 4.80
N LEU A 158 -4.89 5.00 4.93
CA LEU A 158 -3.46 5.22 5.14
C LEU A 158 -2.78 5.98 3.99
N PRO A 159 -2.85 5.55 2.72
CA PRO A 159 -2.29 6.31 1.62
C PRO A 159 -2.93 7.69 1.46
N ARG A 160 -4.24 7.84 1.75
CA ARG A 160 -4.89 9.15 1.71
C ARG A 160 -4.42 10.06 2.84
N ALA A 161 -4.17 9.55 4.04
CA ALA A 161 -3.57 10.33 5.12
C ALA A 161 -2.20 10.88 4.71
N TRP A 162 -1.36 10.04 4.11
CA TRP A 162 -0.06 10.51 3.59
C TRP A 162 -0.23 11.58 2.51
N LEU A 163 -1.11 11.34 1.55
CA LEU A 163 -1.42 12.29 0.47
C LEU A 163 -1.88 13.65 1.04
N ARG A 164 -2.83 13.65 1.98
CA ARG A 164 -3.35 14.87 2.62
C ARG A 164 -2.26 15.63 3.36
N HIS A 165 -1.45 14.92 4.14
CA HIS A 165 -0.31 15.52 4.82
C HIS A 165 0.68 16.14 3.83
N ALA A 166 1.00 15.45 2.73
CA ALA A 166 1.90 15.95 1.68
C ALA A 166 1.34 17.17 0.92
N LEU A 167 0.02 17.39 1.00
CA LEU A 167 -0.70 18.56 0.46
C LEU A 167 -0.92 19.66 1.50
N ALA A 168 -0.21 19.58 2.65
CA ALA A 168 -0.30 20.54 3.76
C ALA A 168 -1.69 20.59 4.43
N ASP A 169 -2.41 19.45 4.45
CA ASP A 169 -3.65 19.27 5.22
C ASP A 169 -3.44 18.22 6.34
N PRO A 170 -2.73 18.59 7.42
CA PRO A 170 -2.40 17.67 8.51
C PRO A 170 -3.64 17.26 9.33
N ASP A 171 -4.65 18.10 9.41
CA ASP A 171 -5.85 17.81 10.19
C ASP A 171 -6.70 16.74 9.51
N ALA A 172 -6.90 16.83 8.20
CA ALA A 172 -7.55 15.78 7.44
C ALA A 172 -6.74 14.48 7.44
N ALA A 173 -5.40 14.57 7.42
CA ALA A 173 -4.54 13.39 7.55
C ALA A 173 -4.72 12.70 8.92
N ARG A 174 -4.80 13.48 10.02
CA ARG A 174 -5.10 12.96 11.37
C ARG A 174 -6.46 12.26 11.41
N ALA A 175 -7.48 12.89 10.83
CA ALA A 175 -8.83 12.31 10.78
C ALA A 175 -8.87 10.95 10.09
N ASP A 176 -8.14 10.78 8.97
CA ASP A 176 -8.02 9.50 8.29
C ASP A 176 -7.34 8.43 9.17
N LEU A 177 -6.25 8.79 9.85
CA LEU A 177 -5.56 7.86 10.77
C LEU A 177 -6.42 7.48 11.97
N GLU A 178 -7.22 8.41 12.50
CA GLU A 178 -8.16 8.13 13.60
C GLU A 178 -9.31 7.21 13.14
N GLU A 179 -9.85 7.43 11.93
CA GLU A 179 -10.85 6.54 11.35
C GLU A 179 -10.27 5.13 11.16
N ALA A 180 -9.08 5.02 10.56
CA ALA A 180 -8.39 3.75 10.37
C ALA A 180 -8.13 3.03 11.70
N HIS A 181 -7.66 3.78 12.72
CA HIS A 181 -7.37 3.22 14.05
C HIS A 181 -8.64 2.67 14.72
N ARG A 182 -9.75 3.41 14.70
CA ARG A 182 -11.01 2.93 15.28
C ARG A 182 -11.49 1.63 14.64
N ILE A 183 -11.35 1.52 13.32
CA ILE A 183 -11.74 0.32 12.58
C ILE A 183 -10.81 -0.84 12.94
N ALA A 184 -9.50 -0.63 12.86
CA ALA A 184 -8.50 -1.66 13.10
C ALA A 184 -8.51 -2.15 14.56
N ALA A 185 -8.67 -1.25 15.52
CA ALA A 185 -8.75 -1.60 16.95
C ALA A 185 -10.01 -2.43 17.25
N ARG A 186 -11.17 -2.05 16.72
CA ARG A 186 -12.41 -2.80 16.88
C ARG A 186 -12.33 -4.20 16.26
N GLY A 187 -11.62 -4.33 15.13
CA GLY A 187 -11.46 -5.60 14.40
C GLY A 187 -10.27 -6.44 14.87
N GLY A 188 -9.45 -5.97 15.81
CA GLY A 188 -8.23 -6.69 16.23
C GLY A 188 -7.19 -6.83 15.11
N MET A 189 -7.14 -5.88 14.16
CA MET A 189 -6.32 -5.96 12.96
C MET A 189 -4.88 -5.49 13.24
N ILE A 190 -4.07 -6.35 13.83
CA ILE A 190 -2.75 -6.01 14.36
C ILE A 190 -1.83 -5.41 13.29
N LEU A 191 -1.80 -5.97 12.08
CA LEU A 191 -0.96 -5.44 10.99
C LEU A 191 -1.35 -4.00 10.60
N HIS A 192 -2.65 -3.71 10.54
CA HIS A 192 -3.12 -2.35 10.29
C HIS A 192 -2.82 -1.41 11.46
N LEU A 193 -2.91 -1.87 12.70
CA LEU A 193 -2.52 -1.06 13.85
C LEU A 193 -1.02 -0.72 13.83
N ALA A 194 -0.17 -1.65 13.41
CA ALA A 194 1.25 -1.43 13.20
C ALA A 194 1.50 -0.39 12.09
N ASP A 195 0.84 -0.54 10.93
CA ASP A 195 0.93 0.43 9.84
C ASP A 195 0.47 1.83 10.28
N ILE A 196 -0.66 1.94 10.96
CA ILE A 196 -1.21 3.22 11.45
C ILE A 196 -0.22 3.89 12.41
N ALA A 197 0.37 3.14 13.33
CA ALA A 197 1.37 3.67 14.26
C ALA A 197 2.61 4.18 13.50
N LEU A 198 3.08 3.43 12.50
CA LEU A 198 4.23 3.81 11.68
C LEU A 198 3.94 5.06 10.82
N TYR A 199 2.74 5.16 10.24
CA TYR A 199 2.30 6.34 9.51
C TYR A 199 2.21 7.57 10.42
N ARG A 200 1.61 7.43 11.60
CA ARG A 200 1.52 8.51 12.59
C ARG A 200 2.90 9.00 13.00
N ALA A 201 3.81 8.07 13.30
CA ALA A 201 5.18 8.38 13.65
C ALA A 201 5.89 9.21 12.56
N ARG A 202 5.79 8.79 11.30
CA ARG A 202 6.47 9.45 10.18
C ARG A 202 5.84 10.77 9.78
N LEU A 203 4.51 10.86 9.76
CA LEU A 203 3.82 12.09 9.32
C LEU A 203 3.89 13.20 10.36
N PHE A 204 3.88 12.84 11.65
CA PHE A 204 3.78 13.81 12.73
C PHE A 204 4.99 13.83 13.69
N HIS A 205 6.05 13.09 13.35
CA HIS A 205 7.26 12.94 14.18
C HIS A 205 6.94 12.45 15.60
N ASP A 206 5.91 11.58 15.72
CA ASP A 206 5.40 11.07 16.98
C ASP A 206 6.25 9.89 17.47
N ARG A 207 7.12 10.16 18.46
CA ARG A 207 8.02 9.16 19.05
C ARG A 207 7.26 8.06 19.80
N SER A 208 6.11 8.39 20.39
CA SER A 208 5.29 7.38 21.10
C SER A 208 4.63 6.42 20.11
N ALA A 209 4.15 6.95 18.98
CA ALA A 209 3.64 6.13 17.89
C ALA A 209 4.76 5.26 17.27
N LEU A 210 6.01 5.75 17.18
CA LEU A 210 7.14 4.96 16.70
C LEU A 210 7.45 3.78 17.62
N ALA A 211 7.46 4.01 18.94
CA ALA A 211 7.64 2.94 19.93
C ALA A 211 6.51 1.90 19.83
N LYS A 212 5.27 2.35 19.63
CA LYS A 212 4.12 1.46 19.44
C LYS A 212 4.19 0.67 18.14
N ALA A 213 4.66 1.29 17.05
CA ALA A 213 4.88 0.60 15.78
C ALA A 213 5.92 -0.53 15.95
N ARG A 214 7.05 -0.27 16.63
CA ARG A 214 8.06 -1.29 16.93
C ARG A 214 7.45 -2.46 17.70
N GLU A 215 6.76 -2.18 18.82
CA GLU A 215 6.12 -3.21 19.65
C GLU A 215 5.21 -4.12 18.81
N LEU A 216 4.35 -3.54 17.98
CA LEU A 216 3.40 -4.29 17.16
C LEU A 216 4.09 -5.07 16.04
N ILE A 217 5.05 -4.47 15.31
CA ILE A 217 5.78 -5.12 14.22
C ILE A 217 6.55 -6.34 14.73
N GLU A 218 7.28 -6.17 15.85
CA GLU A 218 8.08 -7.24 16.43
C GLU A 218 7.21 -8.36 17.03
N SER A 219 6.16 -8.01 17.77
CA SER A 219 5.32 -8.98 18.44
C SER A 219 4.49 -9.86 17.51
N CYS A 220 4.10 -9.36 16.32
CA CYS A 220 3.33 -10.14 15.37
C CYS A 220 4.15 -10.69 14.18
N GLY A 221 5.46 -10.46 14.15
CA GLY A 221 6.34 -10.94 13.08
C GLY A 221 6.09 -10.25 11.74
N TYR A 222 5.73 -8.96 11.73
CA TYR A 222 5.44 -8.19 10.50
C TYR A 222 6.75 -7.79 9.79
N GLY A 223 7.48 -8.79 9.29
CA GLY A 223 8.82 -8.63 8.72
C GLY A 223 8.88 -7.66 7.55
N ARG A 224 7.81 -7.54 6.77
CA ARG A 224 7.69 -6.57 5.68
C ARG A 224 8.01 -5.14 6.14
N ARG A 225 7.60 -4.76 7.35
CA ARG A 225 7.75 -3.40 7.87
C ARG A 225 9.04 -3.16 8.66
N LEU A 226 9.83 -4.20 8.93
CA LEU A 226 11.10 -4.04 9.66
C LEU A 226 12.07 -3.03 9.01
N PRO A 227 12.32 -3.07 7.67
CA PRO A 227 13.19 -2.08 7.05
C PRO A 227 12.66 -0.65 7.14
N GLU A 228 11.34 -0.47 7.06
CA GLU A 228 10.68 0.83 7.15
C GLU A 228 10.66 1.37 8.58
N LEU A 229 10.56 0.50 9.57
CA LEU A 229 10.71 0.85 10.98
C LEU A 229 12.14 1.36 11.25
N GLN A 230 13.17 0.65 10.78
CA GLN A 230 14.57 1.07 10.91
C GLN A 230 14.84 2.43 10.26
N ASP A 231 14.27 2.69 9.08
CA ASP A 231 14.35 3.99 8.42
C ASP A 231 13.70 5.09 9.26
N ALA A 232 12.52 4.83 9.85
CA ALA A 232 11.82 5.79 10.71
C ALA A 232 12.60 6.07 12.01
N GLU A 233 13.20 5.06 12.62
CA GLU A 233 14.03 5.19 13.82
C GLU A 233 15.30 5.99 13.55
N SER A 234 15.94 5.75 12.41
CA SER A 234 17.09 6.52 11.97
C SER A 234 16.73 8.00 11.77
N ALA A 235 15.57 8.26 11.16
CA ALA A 235 15.04 9.61 10.95
C ALA A 235 14.65 10.30 12.27
N ALA A 236 14.17 9.53 13.25
CA ALA A 236 13.72 10.06 14.55
C ALA A 236 14.84 10.74 15.37
N GLY A 237 16.10 10.44 15.08
CA GLY A 237 17.24 11.16 15.65
C GLY A 237 17.20 12.67 15.36
N ASN A 238 16.62 13.07 14.24
CA ASN A 238 16.52 14.45 13.77
C ASN A 238 15.10 15.07 13.95
N TRP A 239 14.17 14.36 14.59
CA TRP A 239 12.85 14.93 14.83
C TRP A 239 12.89 15.98 15.94
N PRO A 240 12.05 17.02 15.85
CA PRO A 240 11.96 18.02 16.93
C PRO A 240 11.57 17.34 18.25
N ALA A 241 12.02 17.98 19.35
CA ALA A 241 11.71 17.52 20.71
C ALA A 241 10.23 17.76 21.05
#